data_9126530b58d9e9b7907dc7f7a78cc930
#
_entry.id   9126530b58d9e9b7907dc7f7a78cc930
#
_cell.length_a   1.000
_cell.length_b   1.000
_cell.length_c   1.000
_cell.angle_alpha   90.00
_cell.angle_beta   90.00
_cell.angle_gamma   90.00
#
_symmetry.space_group_name_H-M   'P 1'
#
loop_
_entity.id
_entity.type
_entity.pdbx_description
1 polymer ?
#
loop_
_entity_poly.entity_id
_entity_poly.type
_entity_poly.pdbx_seq_one_letter_code
_entity_poly.pdbx_strand_id
1 'polypeptide(L)' 'MSFGTKFRILRERKGMPRTSCDEIFNLMHGTVSNWENGYREPEEELLPVIAGFFGVRVTDLTGSEPLAS' A
#
# COMPACT_ATOMS: atom_id res chain seq x y z
N MET A 1 -4.97 2.91 12.24
CA MET A 1 -4.61 3.45 10.92
C MET A 1 -5.00 2.43 9.85
N SER A 2 -5.72 2.86 8.83
CA SER A 2 -6.19 1.95 7.77
C SER A 2 -5.06 1.53 6.84
N PHE A 3 -5.28 0.44 6.09
CA PHE A 3 -4.33 0.01 5.07
C PHE A 3 -4.04 1.14 4.07
N GLY A 4 -5.10 1.79 3.58
CA GLY A 4 -4.93 2.86 2.58
C GLY A 4 -4.07 4.00 3.07
N THR A 5 -4.25 4.40 4.32
CA THR A 5 -3.43 5.44 4.93
C THR A 5 -1.98 5.02 5.05
N LYS A 6 -1.74 3.77 5.47
CA LYS A 6 -0.38 3.22 5.58
C LYS A 6 0.30 3.15 4.22
N PHE A 7 -0.42 2.66 3.21
CA PHE A 7 0.11 2.58 1.86
C PHE A 7 0.51 3.96 1.35
N ARG A 8 -0.35 4.94 1.55
CA ARG A 8 -0.08 6.32 1.13
C ARG A 8 1.19 6.87 1.78
N ILE A 9 1.34 6.65 3.08
CA ILE A 9 2.54 7.11 3.80
C ILE A 9 3.80 6.47 3.22
N LEU A 10 3.76 5.16 3.02
CA LEU A 10 4.91 4.43 2.47
C LEU A 10 5.23 4.87 1.05
N ARG A 11 4.19 5.08 0.24
CA ARG A 11 4.35 5.56 -1.13
C ARG A 11 4.98 6.94 -1.16
N GLU A 12 4.49 7.85 -0.32
CA GLU A 12 4.99 9.21 -0.25
C GLU A 12 6.43 9.27 0.25
N ARG A 13 6.79 8.38 1.17
CA ARG A 13 8.17 8.27 1.63
C ARG A 13 9.14 7.93 0.50
N LYS A 14 8.68 7.17 -0.48
CA LYS A 14 9.47 6.85 -1.68
C LYS A 14 9.34 7.89 -2.79
N GLY A 15 8.51 8.90 -2.60
CA GLY A 15 8.28 9.93 -3.60
C GLY A 15 7.59 9.43 -4.85
N MET A 16 6.78 8.37 -4.75
CA MET A 16 6.14 7.74 -5.91
C MET A 16 4.72 8.23 -6.11
N PRO A 17 4.32 8.56 -7.34
CA PRO A 17 2.91 8.82 -7.63
C PRO A 17 2.10 7.51 -7.62
N ARG A 18 0.78 7.62 -7.44
CA ARG A 18 -0.11 6.46 -7.41
C ARG A 18 -0.02 5.62 -8.67
N THR A 19 0.07 6.29 -9.83
CA THR A 19 0.14 5.60 -11.12
C THR A 19 1.37 4.72 -11.24
N SER A 20 2.49 5.15 -10.68
CA SER A 20 3.70 4.31 -10.68
C SER A 20 3.51 3.06 -9.86
N CYS A 21 2.79 3.15 -8.74
CA CYS A 21 2.49 1.98 -7.91
C CYS A 21 1.56 1.01 -8.64
N ASP A 22 0.54 1.53 -9.34
CA ASP A 22 -0.33 0.67 -10.16
C ASP A 22 0.50 -0.13 -11.16
N GLU A 23 1.46 0.51 -11.83
CA GLU A 23 2.30 -0.16 -12.81
C GLU A 23 3.22 -1.19 -12.17
N ILE A 24 3.90 -0.82 -11.09
CA ILE A 24 4.87 -1.69 -10.42
C ILE A 24 4.20 -2.97 -9.91
N PHE A 25 3.01 -2.84 -9.36
CA PHE A 25 2.29 -4.00 -8.83
C PHE A 25 1.39 -4.66 -9.88
N ASN A 26 1.48 -4.22 -11.13
CA ASN A 26 0.71 -4.78 -12.25
C ASN A 26 -0.79 -4.72 -11.98
N LEU A 27 -1.27 -3.58 -11.54
CA LEU A 27 -2.66 -3.34 -11.17
C LEU A 27 -3.36 -2.54 -12.26
N MET A 28 -4.69 -2.61 -12.28
CA MET A 28 -5.47 -1.74 -13.14
C MET A 28 -5.31 -0.29 -12.68
N HIS A 29 -5.34 0.63 -13.63
CA HIS A 29 -5.24 2.06 -13.34
C HIS A 29 -6.31 2.47 -12.32
N GLY A 30 -5.89 3.19 -11.30
CA GLY A 30 -6.79 3.66 -10.25
C GLY A 30 -6.95 2.73 -9.06
N THR A 31 -6.36 1.53 -9.09
CA THR A 31 -6.47 0.58 -7.98
C THR A 31 -5.85 1.14 -6.69
N VAL A 32 -4.67 1.73 -6.79
CA VAL A 32 -4.00 2.33 -5.62
C VAL A 32 -4.84 3.46 -5.05
N SER A 33 -5.44 4.28 -5.91
CA SER A 33 -6.33 5.35 -5.48
C SER A 33 -7.51 4.79 -4.68
N ASN A 34 -8.10 3.68 -5.15
CA ASN A 34 -9.20 3.03 -4.43
C ASN A 34 -8.76 2.52 -3.07
N TRP A 35 -7.56 1.95 -2.96
CA TRP A 35 -7.02 1.51 -1.66
C TRP A 35 -6.85 2.69 -0.71
N GLU A 36 -6.29 3.79 -1.19
CA GLU A 36 -6.01 4.95 -0.35
C GLU A 36 -7.27 5.67 0.09
N ASN A 37 -8.32 5.59 -0.73
CA ASN A 37 -9.62 6.19 -0.40
C ASN A 37 -10.51 5.26 0.43
N GLY A 38 -10.06 4.03 0.68
CA GLY A 38 -10.81 3.09 1.51
C GLY A 38 -11.93 2.36 0.79
N TYR A 39 -12.00 2.46 -0.53
CA TYR A 39 -13.05 1.78 -1.30
C TYR A 39 -12.75 0.31 -1.51
N ARG A 40 -11.48 -0.06 -1.51
CA ARG A 40 -11.03 -1.43 -1.71
C ARG A 40 -9.77 -1.70 -0.91
N GLU A 41 -9.51 -2.98 -0.65
CA GLU A 41 -8.26 -3.42 -0.05
C GLU A 41 -7.62 -4.44 -0.99
N PRO A 42 -6.28 -4.60 -0.93
CA PRO A 42 -5.62 -5.58 -1.77
C PRO A 42 -5.96 -7.01 -1.35
N GLU A 43 -5.85 -7.93 -2.30
CA GLU A 43 -5.98 -9.34 -1.98
C GLU A 43 -4.80 -9.79 -1.12
N GLU A 44 -5.04 -10.81 -0.28
CA GLU A 44 -4.03 -11.28 0.67
C GLU A 44 -2.73 -11.67 0.00
N GLU A 45 -2.78 -12.28 -1.19
CA GLU A 45 -1.59 -12.70 -1.91
C GLU A 45 -0.68 -11.55 -2.28
N LEU A 46 -1.24 -10.35 -2.41
CA LEU A 46 -0.46 -9.18 -2.79
C LEU A 46 0.24 -8.53 -1.59
N LEU A 47 -0.22 -8.78 -0.40
CA LEU A 47 0.35 -8.15 0.80
C LEU A 47 1.84 -8.41 0.97
N PRO A 48 2.35 -9.66 0.82
CA PRO A 48 3.80 -9.88 0.92
C PRO A 48 4.59 -9.13 -0.13
N VAL A 49 4.03 -8.98 -1.32
CA VAL A 49 4.69 -8.25 -2.43
C VAL A 49 4.80 -6.77 -2.06
N ILE A 50 3.72 -6.18 -1.58
CA ILE A 50 3.70 -4.78 -1.16
C ILE A 50 4.67 -4.58 0.01
N ALA A 51 4.61 -5.44 1.02
CA ALA A 51 5.48 -5.36 2.19
C ALA A 51 6.96 -5.42 1.79
N GLY A 52 7.31 -6.37 0.94
CA GLY A 52 8.68 -6.52 0.45
C GLY A 52 9.16 -5.30 -0.31
N PHE A 53 8.29 -4.72 -1.13
CA PHE A 53 8.64 -3.52 -1.90
C PHE A 53 8.97 -2.34 -0.99
N PHE A 54 8.18 -2.14 0.06
CA PHE A 54 8.38 -1.02 0.98
C PHE A 54 9.31 -1.35 2.14
N GLY A 55 9.79 -2.59 2.25
CA GLY A 55 10.70 -2.97 3.32
C GLY A 55 10.04 -3.03 4.70
N VAL A 56 8.77 -3.38 4.74
CA VAL A 56 8.01 -3.53 6.00
C VAL A 56 7.47 -4.95 6.10
N ARG A 57 6.92 -5.30 7.25
CA ARG A 57 6.29 -6.61 7.46
C ARG A 57 4.83 -6.56 7.03
N VAL A 58 4.27 -7.72 6.66
CA VAL A 58 2.85 -7.79 6.34
C VAL A 58 2.00 -7.31 7.53
N THR A 59 2.39 -7.65 8.75
CA THR A 59 1.67 -7.21 9.95
C THR A 59 1.70 -5.69 10.13
N ASP A 60 2.72 -5.02 9.61
CA ASP A 60 2.76 -3.56 9.63
C ASP A 60 1.68 -2.96 8.73
N LEU A 61 1.29 -3.68 7.67
CA LEU A 61 0.26 -3.22 6.74
C LEU A 61 -1.15 -3.54 7.24
N THR A 62 -1.32 -4.69 7.88
CA THR A 62 -2.65 -5.20 8.24
C THR A 62 -3.06 -4.89 9.68
N GLY A 63 -2.09 -4.58 10.54
CA GLY A 63 -2.38 -4.25 11.93
C GLY A 63 -3.06 -2.90 12.08
N SER A 64 -3.68 -2.69 13.23
CA SER A 64 -4.34 -1.42 13.55
C SER A 64 -3.37 -0.37 14.07
N GLU A 65 -2.16 -0.76 14.41
CA GLU A 65 -1.17 0.16 14.95
C GLU A 65 -0.57 1.05 13.88
N PRO A 66 -0.15 2.27 14.22
CA PRO A 66 0.53 3.15 13.27
C PRO A 66 1.84 2.54 12.79
N LEU A 67 2.29 2.97 11.61
CA LEU A 67 3.59 2.58 11.10
C LEU A 67 4.69 3.10 12.00
N ALA A 68 5.75 2.30 12.15
CA ALA A 68 6.95 2.75 12.83
C ALA A 68 7.63 3.88 12.04
N SER A 69 8.16 4.84 12.72
CA SER A 69 8.86 5.95 12.07
C SER A 69 10.30 5.58 11.70
#